data_4e7a08491bc0636a47fd3614b3ff4ad6
#
_entry.id   4e7a08491bc0636a47fd3614b3ff4ad6
#
_cell.length_a   1.000
_cell.length_b   1.000
_cell.length_c   1.000
_cell.angle_alpha   90.00
_cell.angle_beta   90.00
_cell.angle_gamma   90.00
#
_symmetry.space_group_name_H-M   'P 1'
#
loop_
_entity.id
_entity.type
_entity.pdbx_description
1 polymer ?
#
loop_
_entity_poly.entity_id
_entity_poly.type
_entity_poly.pdbx_seq_one_letter_code
_entity_poly.pdbx_strand_id
1 'polypeptide(L)'
;MERKEVIVSEQELARQKEFTRKMREMNDRRTRTPLALVDTFGCQQNVADGEVLMGMLREMGYELTRDENQADVILLNTCAIREHAEKRVYGHLGRLSHTKAAKPDQIICLCGCMAQQKVVADKVKNSYHHVDLVLGPQAEWRLPELLHEVYTKNKRVFSIENEHGRIAEDLPIVREGGVRAWVSIMYGCNNFCSYCIVPYVRGRERSREPEKIIEECRGLIAEGYKEITLLGQNVNSYGKDLGTDYDFADLLAAINAIPGDYWLRFMSSQPKDATNKLFDTMARCEHVAKQLHLPVQSGCDRVLKAMNRPYTRAKYEEMIAYARSVMPGMVLTSDVIIGFPGETEDEAMQTVDLVEKTQFDALFTFIFSPRPGTPAAKMDDPVSREEKQVWFEKLVDAQNAISAKKHAAYIGRTVKVLVDGESDDEAFPLAARTEGNRLVRMKGDKALIGTFAKAKITDSNTWALYGEVVEE
;
A
#
# COMPACT_ATOMS: atom_id res chain seq x y z
N MET A 1 2.25 22.62 -12.90
CA MET A 1 1.98 21.72 -14.03
C MET A 1 0.51 21.87 -14.36
N GLU A 2 0.14 22.13 -15.60
CA GLU A 2 -1.27 22.20 -15.97
C GLU A 2 -1.94 20.82 -15.81
N ARG A 3 -3.21 20.76 -15.42
CA ARG A 3 -3.95 19.48 -15.20
C ARG A 3 -3.90 18.55 -16.42
N LYS A 4 -3.91 19.11 -17.64
CA LYS A 4 -3.80 18.35 -18.89
C LYS A 4 -2.48 17.58 -19.04
N GLU A 5 -1.41 18.02 -18.37
CA GLU A 5 -0.11 17.34 -18.39
C GLU A 5 -0.06 16.17 -17.40
N VAL A 6 -1.00 16.11 -16.43
CA VAL A 6 -1.07 15.09 -15.40
C VAL A 6 -1.79 13.84 -15.88
N ILE A 7 -2.72 13.94 -16.81
CA ILE A 7 -3.53 12.83 -17.31
C ILE A 7 -2.98 12.36 -18.66
N VAL A 8 -2.91 11.05 -18.85
CA VAL A 8 -2.57 10.44 -20.15
C VAL A 8 -3.68 10.75 -21.13
N SER A 9 -3.34 11.27 -22.29
CA SER A 9 -4.32 11.66 -23.31
C SER A 9 -5.06 10.46 -23.89
N GLU A 10 -6.28 10.68 -24.36
CA GLU A 10 -7.06 9.64 -25.05
C GLU A 10 -6.32 9.06 -26.27
N GLN A 11 -5.55 9.88 -26.98
CA GLN A 11 -4.74 9.44 -28.12
C GLN A 11 -3.65 8.45 -27.69
N GLU A 12 -2.98 8.70 -26.56
CA GLU A 12 -1.97 7.80 -26.02
C GLU A 12 -2.59 6.50 -25.48
N LEU A 13 -3.76 6.59 -24.82
CA LEU A 13 -4.50 5.39 -24.39
C LEU A 13 -4.98 4.58 -25.59
N ALA A 14 -5.46 5.23 -26.66
CA ALA A 14 -5.84 4.55 -27.91
C ALA A 14 -4.65 3.83 -28.54
N ARG A 15 -3.47 4.45 -28.52
CA ARG A 15 -2.21 3.81 -28.94
C ARG A 15 -1.89 2.56 -28.12
N GLN A 16 -2.07 2.60 -26.79
CA GLN A 16 -1.85 1.41 -25.95
C GLN A 16 -2.87 0.30 -26.26
N LYS A 17 -4.14 0.63 -26.49
CA LYS A 17 -5.15 -0.34 -26.94
C LYS A 17 -4.76 -1.00 -28.28
N GLU A 18 -4.12 -0.25 -29.19
CA GLU A 18 -3.59 -0.83 -30.43
C GLU A 18 -2.46 -1.84 -30.15
N PHE A 19 -1.54 -1.55 -29.24
CA PHE A 19 -0.51 -2.50 -28.84
C PHE A 19 -1.08 -3.70 -28.11
N THR A 20 -2.08 -3.53 -27.25
CA THR A 20 -2.83 -4.63 -26.63
C THR A 20 -3.40 -5.57 -27.69
N ARG A 21 -4.04 -5.02 -28.73
CA ARG A 21 -4.58 -5.80 -29.85
C ARG A 21 -3.47 -6.55 -30.61
N LYS A 22 -2.35 -5.89 -30.92
CA LYS A 22 -1.20 -6.52 -31.59
C LYS A 22 -0.65 -7.69 -30.77
N MET A 23 -0.51 -7.50 -29.45
CA MET A 23 -0.05 -8.55 -28.54
C MET A 23 -1.04 -9.72 -28.49
N ARG A 24 -2.35 -9.45 -28.43
CA ARG A 24 -3.37 -10.50 -28.50
C ARG A 24 -3.29 -11.27 -29.81
N GLU A 25 -3.21 -10.61 -30.95
CA GLU A 25 -3.05 -11.27 -32.26
C GLU A 25 -1.78 -12.15 -32.34
N MET A 26 -0.68 -11.72 -31.71
CA MET A 26 0.53 -12.53 -31.61
C MET A 26 0.32 -13.75 -30.72
N ASN A 27 -0.39 -13.59 -29.61
CA ASN A 27 -0.67 -14.66 -28.67
C ASN A 27 -1.69 -15.69 -29.22
N ASP A 28 -2.71 -15.23 -29.94
CA ASP A 28 -3.72 -16.08 -30.58
C ASP A 28 -3.14 -17.01 -31.67
N ARG A 29 -1.97 -16.64 -32.24
CA ARG A 29 -1.24 -17.48 -33.22
C ARG A 29 -0.41 -18.58 -32.58
N ARG A 30 -0.26 -18.60 -31.25
CA ARG A 30 0.51 -19.63 -30.55
C ARG A 30 -0.28 -20.95 -30.51
N THR A 31 0.44 -22.04 -30.41
CA THR A 31 -0.18 -23.40 -30.32
C THR A 31 -0.86 -23.64 -28.97
N ARG A 32 -0.60 -22.86 -27.97
CA ARG A 32 -1.26 -22.85 -26.65
C ARG A 32 -1.45 -21.42 -26.15
N THR A 33 -2.40 -21.22 -25.28
CA THR A 33 -2.57 -19.94 -24.58
C THR A 33 -1.33 -19.64 -23.74
N PRO A 34 -0.70 -18.48 -23.93
CA PRO A 34 0.48 -18.10 -23.12
C PRO A 34 0.07 -17.75 -21.70
N LEU A 35 0.98 -18.03 -20.76
CA LEU A 35 0.77 -17.82 -19.34
C LEU A 35 1.58 -16.63 -18.83
N ALA A 36 1.00 -15.83 -17.96
CA ALA A 36 1.68 -14.73 -17.28
C ALA A 36 1.58 -14.86 -15.76
N LEU A 37 2.66 -14.52 -15.09
CA LEU A 37 2.75 -14.43 -13.64
C LEU A 37 3.06 -12.99 -13.24
N VAL A 38 2.28 -12.45 -12.30
CA VAL A 38 2.58 -11.18 -11.63
C VAL A 38 2.82 -11.47 -10.16
N ASP A 39 4.07 -11.35 -9.71
CA ASP A 39 4.45 -11.53 -8.32
C ASP A 39 4.73 -10.17 -7.68
N THR A 40 3.99 -9.84 -6.61
CA THR A 40 4.02 -8.51 -5.99
C THR A 40 4.71 -8.55 -4.64
N PHE A 41 5.80 -7.80 -4.52
CA PHE A 41 6.56 -7.59 -3.30
C PHE A 41 6.38 -6.16 -2.81
N GLY A 42 5.60 -5.93 -1.77
CA GLY A 42 5.55 -4.57 -1.25
C GLY A 42 4.33 -4.18 -0.43
N CYS A 43 3.85 -2.98 -0.67
CA CYS A 43 2.72 -2.38 0.02
C CYS A 43 1.42 -2.57 -0.78
N GLN A 44 0.30 -2.15 -0.18
CA GLN A 44 -1.03 -2.22 -0.82
C GLN A 44 -1.08 -1.48 -2.15
N GLN A 45 -0.35 -0.38 -2.30
CA GLN A 45 -0.25 0.32 -3.59
C GLN A 45 0.38 -0.58 -4.67
N ASN A 46 1.42 -1.36 -4.34
CA ASN A 46 1.96 -2.34 -5.29
C ASN A 46 0.96 -3.45 -5.61
N VAL A 47 0.11 -3.84 -4.65
CA VAL A 47 -0.97 -4.82 -4.94
C VAL A 47 -1.94 -4.24 -5.96
N ALA A 48 -2.43 -3.01 -5.76
CA ALA A 48 -3.30 -2.34 -6.71
C ALA A 48 -2.65 -2.16 -8.10
N ASP A 49 -1.37 -1.76 -8.14
CA ASP A 49 -0.61 -1.68 -9.39
C ASP A 49 -0.52 -3.07 -10.07
N GLY A 50 -0.30 -4.15 -9.29
CA GLY A 50 -0.27 -5.53 -9.77
C GLY A 50 -1.60 -5.99 -10.37
N GLU A 51 -2.74 -5.60 -9.79
CA GLU A 51 -4.09 -5.88 -10.31
C GLU A 51 -4.31 -5.24 -11.69
N VAL A 52 -3.79 -4.03 -11.90
CA VAL A 52 -3.80 -3.36 -13.22
C VAL A 52 -2.89 -4.08 -14.21
N LEU A 53 -1.68 -4.47 -13.80
CA LEU A 53 -0.76 -5.24 -14.64
C LEU A 53 -1.38 -6.57 -15.08
N MET A 54 -2.06 -7.29 -14.17
CA MET A 54 -2.79 -8.53 -14.48
C MET A 54 -3.94 -8.29 -15.47
N GLY A 55 -4.68 -7.18 -15.31
CA GLY A 55 -5.74 -6.78 -16.23
C GLY A 55 -5.22 -6.58 -17.65
N MET A 56 -4.15 -5.81 -17.80
CA MET A 56 -3.51 -5.57 -19.10
C MET A 56 -3.00 -6.88 -19.76
N LEU A 57 -2.40 -7.79 -18.97
CA LEU A 57 -1.94 -9.07 -19.48
C LEU A 57 -3.10 -9.93 -19.98
N ARG A 58 -4.24 -9.98 -19.27
CA ARG A 58 -5.45 -10.68 -19.73
C ARG A 58 -5.99 -10.08 -21.03
N GLU A 59 -6.04 -8.77 -21.17
CA GLU A 59 -6.46 -8.14 -22.42
C GLU A 59 -5.51 -8.46 -23.59
N MET A 60 -4.23 -8.63 -23.32
CA MET A 60 -3.24 -9.08 -24.31
C MET A 60 -3.33 -10.59 -24.64
N GLY A 61 -4.25 -11.34 -24.02
CA GLY A 61 -4.50 -12.76 -24.30
C GLY A 61 -3.65 -13.73 -23.48
N TYR A 62 -3.11 -13.30 -22.34
CA TYR A 62 -2.46 -14.20 -21.37
C TYR A 62 -3.48 -14.77 -20.38
N GLU A 63 -3.33 -16.03 -20.00
CA GLU A 63 -3.91 -16.57 -18.78
C GLU A 63 -2.94 -16.39 -17.61
N LEU A 64 -3.49 -16.21 -16.40
CA LEU A 64 -2.65 -15.99 -15.20
C LEU A 64 -2.26 -17.33 -14.58
N THR A 65 -1.02 -17.42 -14.11
CA THR A 65 -0.48 -18.59 -13.41
C THR A 65 0.29 -18.16 -12.16
N ARG A 66 0.50 -19.10 -11.24
CA ARG A 66 1.41 -18.94 -10.09
C ARG A 66 2.70 -19.76 -10.25
N ASP A 67 2.85 -20.48 -11.34
CA ASP A 67 4.01 -21.34 -11.61
C ASP A 67 5.02 -20.63 -12.52
N GLU A 68 6.17 -20.26 -11.96
CA GLU A 68 7.27 -19.58 -12.66
C GLU A 68 7.80 -20.40 -13.85
N ASN A 69 7.75 -21.73 -13.77
CA ASN A 69 8.27 -22.60 -14.83
C ASN A 69 7.32 -22.64 -16.03
N GLN A 70 6.03 -22.48 -15.81
CA GLN A 70 5.03 -22.48 -16.89
C GLN A 70 4.84 -21.10 -17.51
N ALA A 71 5.07 -20.03 -16.77
CA ALA A 71 4.88 -18.66 -17.23
C ALA A 71 5.71 -18.34 -18.49
N ASP A 72 5.10 -17.69 -19.46
CA ASP A 72 5.77 -17.11 -20.65
C ASP A 72 6.23 -15.68 -20.37
N VAL A 73 5.54 -14.99 -19.46
CA VAL A 73 5.90 -13.64 -18.97
C VAL A 73 5.83 -13.65 -17.46
N ILE A 74 6.90 -13.17 -16.80
CA ILE A 74 6.97 -12.98 -15.35
C ILE A 74 7.21 -11.50 -15.07
N LEU A 75 6.30 -10.87 -14.33
CA LEU A 75 6.43 -9.52 -13.82
C LEU A 75 6.70 -9.58 -12.30
N LEU A 76 7.86 -9.09 -11.88
CA LEU A 76 8.16 -8.86 -10.46
C LEU A 76 7.86 -7.40 -10.12
N ASN A 77 6.71 -7.16 -9.49
CA ASN A 77 6.29 -5.84 -9.06
C ASN A 77 6.84 -5.54 -7.66
N THR A 78 7.66 -4.51 -7.52
CA THR A 78 8.60 -4.39 -6.43
C THR A 78 8.54 -3.04 -5.70
N CYS A 79 8.79 -3.07 -4.39
CA CYS A 79 8.74 -1.93 -3.49
C CYS A 79 10.15 -1.40 -3.18
N ALA A 80 10.29 -0.07 -3.06
CA ALA A 80 11.54 0.59 -2.67
C ALA A 80 11.64 0.91 -1.17
N ILE A 81 10.58 0.67 -0.39
CA ILE A 81 10.49 1.14 1.00
C ILE A 81 11.13 0.15 2.00
N ARG A 82 11.10 -1.15 1.71
CA ARG A 82 11.52 -2.20 2.64
C ARG A 82 12.80 -2.89 2.15
N GLU A 83 13.90 -2.80 2.91
CA GLU A 83 15.18 -3.44 2.57
C GLU A 83 15.08 -4.96 2.40
N HIS A 84 14.33 -5.63 3.29
CA HIS A 84 14.11 -7.07 3.16
C HIS A 84 13.39 -7.46 1.86
N ALA A 85 12.47 -6.62 1.36
CA ALA A 85 11.83 -6.87 0.08
C ALA A 85 12.84 -6.77 -1.07
N GLU A 86 13.74 -5.80 -1.04
CA GLU A 86 14.79 -5.64 -2.06
C GLU A 86 15.73 -6.84 -2.12
N LYS A 87 16.23 -7.33 -0.97
CA LYS A 87 17.08 -8.53 -0.91
C LYS A 87 16.37 -9.77 -1.45
N ARG A 88 15.07 -9.95 -1.12
CA ARG A 88 14.25 -11.05 -1.64
C ARG A 88 14.09 -10.97 -3.16
N VAL A 89 13.86 -9.78 -3.72
CA VAL A 89 13.72 -9.57 -5.17
C VAL A 89 15.01 -9.94 -5.89
N TYR A 90 16.18 -9.52 -5.43
CA TYR A 90 17.44 -9.92 -6.05
C TYR A 90 17.69 -11.43 -5.99
N GLY A 91 17.36 -12.07 -4.88
CA GLY A 91 17.42 -13.53 -4.75
C GLY A 91 16.46 -14.22 -5.74
N HIS A 92 15.25 -13.68 -5.89
CA HIS A 92 14.27 -14.18 -6.84
C HIS A 92 14.74 -14.01 -8.30
N LEU A 93 15.20 -12.81 -8.66
CA LEU A 93 15.80 -12.56 -9.98
C LEU A 93 16.93 -13.56 -10.28
N GLY A 94 17.80 -13.85 -9.29
CA GLY A 94 18.85 -14.86 -9.45
C GLY A 94 18.30 -16.25 -9.79
N ARG A 95 17.22 -16.70 -9.13
CA ARG A 95 16.57 -18.00 -9.42
C ARG A 95 15.93 -18.04 -10.80
N LEU A 96 15.32 -16.96 -11.25
CA LEU A 96 14.68 -16.88 -12.58
C LEU A 96 15.67 -17.04 -13.74
N SER A 97 16.98 -16.94 -13.52
CA SER A 97 17.97 -17.32 -14.53
C SER A 97 17.87 -18.78 -14.95
N HIS A 98 17.50 -19.68 -14.03
CA HIS A 98 17.31 -21.10 -14.30
C HIS A 98 16.05 -21.37 -15.12
N THR A 99 14.92 -20.69 -14.81
CA THR A 99 13.69 -20.82 -15.59
C THR A 99 13.88 -20.25 -17.00
N LYS A 100 14.58 -19.12 -17.14
CA LYS A 100 14.94 -18.52 -18.42
C LYS A 100 15.87 -19.44 -19.26
N ALA A 101 16.82 -20.13 -18.62
CA ALA A 101 17.69 -21.08 -19.32
C ALA A 101 16.90 -22.30 -19.83
N ALA A 102 15.91 -22.78 -19.09
CA ALA A 102 15.03 -23.88 -19.51
C ALA A 102 13.99 -23.44 -20.56
N LYS A 103 13.61 -22.16 -20.56
CA LYS A 103 12.63 -21.56 -21.46
C LYS A 103 13.14 -20.22 -22.00
N PRO A 104 14.03 -20.23 -23.03
CA PRO A 104 14.72 -19.03 -23.51
C PRO A 104 13.77 -17.91 -23.97
N ASP A 105 12.58 -18.23 -24.45
CA ASP A 105 11.57 -17.26 -24.90
C ASP A 105 10.74 -16.64 -23.73
N GLN A 106 10.96 -17.11 -22.49
CA GLN A 106 10.31 -16.52 -21.30
C GLN A 106 10.76 -15.08 -21.13
N ILE A 107 9.82 -14.14 -20.96
CA ILE A 107 10.12 -12.74 -20.69
C ILE A 107 10.10 -12.50 -19.18
N ILE A 108 11.20 -11.94 -18.65
CA ILE A 108 11.34 -11.56 -17.25
C ILE A 108 11.34 -10.04 -17.16
N CYS A 109 10.40 -9.50 -16.40
CA CYS A 109 10.21 -8.07 -16.18
C CYS A 109 10.39 -7.72 -14.69
N LEU A 110 11.17 -6.68 -14.41
CA LEU A 110 11.24 -6.02 -13.12
C LEU A 110 10.46 -4.70 -13.20
N CYS A 111 9.44 -4.52 -12.36
CA CYS A 111 8.61 -3.30 -12.34
C CYS A 111 8.38 -2.77 -10.92
N GLY A 112 7.67 -1.64 -10.82
CA GLY A 112 7.34 -1.00 -9.56
C GLY A 112 8.42 -0.03 -9.04
N CYS A 113 8.25 0.38 -7.78
CA CYS A 113 9.06 1.45 -7.17
C CYS A 113 10.56 1.16 -7.13
N MET A 114 10.95 -0.11 -6.92
CA MET A 114 12.35 -0.50 -6.88
C MET A 114 13.00 -0.34 -8.26
N ALA A 115 12.30 -0.72 -9.32
CA ALA A 115 12.76 -0.62 -10.70
C ALA A 115 13.03 0.82 -11.15
N GLN A 116 12.31 1.80 -10.59
CA GLN A 116 12.48 3.23 -10.89
C GLN A 116 13.82 3.79 -10.42
N GLN A 117 14.49 3.15 -9.46
CA GLN A 117 15.77 3.63 -8.96
C GLN A 117 16.88 3.34 -9.97
N LYS A 118 17.57 4.39 -10.43
CA LYS A 118 18.67 4.27 -11.40
C LYS A 118 19.75 3.25 -10.97
N VAL A 119 20.11 3.24 -9.68
CA VAL A 119 21.09 2.30 -9.12
C VAL A 119 20.63 0.84 -9.31
N VAL A 120 19.35 0.56 -9.12
CA VAL A 120 18.76 -0.76 -9.31
C VAL A 120 18.75 -1.14 -10.78
N ALA A 121 18.27 -0.23 -11.64
CA ALA A 121 18.22 -0.47 -13.08
C ALA A 121 19.62 -0.71 -13.68
N ASP A 122 20.63 0.07 -13.28
CA ASP A 122 22.01 -0.11 -13.68
C ASP A 122 22.57 -1.47 -13.20
N LYS A 123 22.27 -1.86 -11.95
CA LYS A 123 22.65 -3.19 -11.43
C LYS A 123 22.00 -4.32 -12.23
N VAL A 124 20.69 -4.20 -12.53
CA VAL A 124 19.98 -5.20 -13.34
C VAL A 124 20.56 -5.25 -14.77
N LYS A 125 20.87 -4.10 -15.35
CA LYS A 125 21.48 -4.01 -16.67
C LYS A 125 22.82 -4.75 -16.75
N ASN A 126 23.63 -4.63 -15.71
CA ASN A 126 25.02 -5.11 -15.70
C ASN A 126 25.17 -6.53 -15.15
N SER A 127 24.24 -7.00 -14.30
CA SER A 127 24.41 -8.27 -13.57
C SER A 127 23.29 -9.29 -13.79
N TYR A 128 22.14 -8.89 -14.33
CA TYR A 128 20.98 -9.77 -14.54
C TYR A 128 20.58 -9.76 -16.02
N HIS A 129 21.44 -10.32 -16.88
CA HIS A 129 21.27 -10.27 -18.34
C HIS A 129 20.03 -11.01 -18.85
N HIS A 130 19.45 -11.89 -18.06
CA HIS A 130 18.22 -12.63 -18.33
C HIS A 130 16.93 -11.81 -18.08
N VAL A 131 17.03 -10.61 -17.50
CA VAL A 131 15.90 -9.68 -17.36
C VAL A 131 15.73 -8.90 -18.66
N ASP A 132 14.57 -9.02 -19.29
CA ASP A 132 14.27 -8.46 -20.60
C ASP A 132 13.67 -7.05 -20.53
N LEU A 133 12.86 -6.78 -19.48
CA LEU A 133 12.14 -5.52 -19.31
C LEU A 133 12.33 -4.96 -17.90
N VAL A 134 12.64 -3.67 -17.81
CA VAL A 134 12.64 -2.92 -16.54
C VAL A 134 11.77 -1.69 -16.73
N LEU A 135 10.74 -1.53 -15.91
CA LEU A 135 9.83 -0.38 -15.99
C LEU A 135 9.49 0.18 -14.60
N GLY A 136 9.55 1.50 -14.48
CA GLY A 136 9.10 2.19 -13.28
C GLY A 136 7.58 2.35 -13.22
N PRO A 137 7.01 2.68 -12.04
CA PRO A 137 5.56 2.82 -11.86
C PRO A 137 4.94 3.90 -12.75
N GLN A 138 5.72 4.84 -13.24
CA GLN A 138 5.27 5.90 -14.15
C GLN A 138 5.06 5.43 -15.59
N ALA A 139 5.61 4.26 -15.94
CA ALA A 139 5.54 3.66 -17.27
C ALA A 139 4.64 2.42 -17.34
N GLU A 140 4.01 1.99 -16.23
CA GLU A 140 3.22 0.76 -16.14
C GLU A 140 2.07 0.73 -17.15
N TRP A 141 1.40 1.85 -17.38
CA TRP A 141 0.33 1.98 -18.38
C TRP A 141 0.80 1.73 -19.83
N ARG A 142 2.13 1.74 -20.09
CA ARG A 142 2.75 1.44 -21.38
C ARG A 142 3.17 -0.04 -21.51
N LEU A 143 2.80 -0.89 -20.57
CA LEU A 143 3.18 -2.31 -20.59
C LEU A 143 2.91 -2.99 -21.94
N PRO A 144 1.76 -2.78 -22.63
CA PRO A 144 1.52 -3.40 -23.94
C PRO A 144 2.54 -3.00 -25.00
N GLU A 145 2.86 -1.71 -25.10
CA GLU A 145 3.89 -1.19 -26.04
C GLU A 145 5.27 -1.78 -25.72
N LEU A 146 5.65 -1.76 -24.44
CA LEU A 146 6.97 -2.19 -24.01
C LEU A 146 7.19 -3.70 -24.18
N LEU A 147 6.17 -4.52 -23.88
CA LEU A 147 6.22 -5.96 -24.16
C LEU A 147 6.29 -6.25 -25.67
N HIS A 148 5.48 -5.55 -26.47
CA HIS A 148 5.56 -5.66 -27.92
C HIS A 148 6.96 -5.31 -28.46
N GLU A 149 7.59 -4.29 -27.90
CA GLU A 149 8.95 -3.91 -28.26
C GLU A 149 9.98 -5.01 -27.93
N VAL A 150 9.89 -5.62 -26.74
CA VAL A 150 10.74 -6.74 -26.34
C VAL A 150 10.63 -7.89 -27.33
N TYR A 151 9.38 -8.32 -27.67
CA TYR A 151 9.16 -9.42 -28.59
C TYR A 151 9.61 -9.13 -30.03
N THR A 152 9.35 -7.91 -30.53
CA THR A 152 9.62 -7.61 -31.96
C THR A 152 11.05 -7.22 -32.22
N LYS A 153 11.71 -6.55 -31.27
CA LYS A 153 13.12 -6.14 -31.44
C LYS A 153 14.12 -7.11 -30.86
N ASN A 154 13.67 -8.11 -30.11
CA ASN A 154 14.52 -9.06 -29.38
C ASN A 154 15.66 -8.36 -28.60
N LYS A 155 15.30 -7.28 -27.89
CA LYS A 155 16.23 -6.45 -27.13
C LYS A 155 15.67 -6.17 -25.75
N ARG A 156 16.55 -6.06 -24.78
CA ARG A 156 16.22 -5.60 -23.43
C ARG A 156 15.73 -4.15 -23.46
N VAL A 157 14.62 -3.87 -22.75
CA VAL A 157 13.99 -2.56 -22.69
C VAL A 157 14.06 -2.03 -21.25
N PHE A 158 14.48 -0.78 -21.08
CA PHE A 158 14.56 -0.09 -19.79
C PHE A 158 13.78 1.21 -19.87
N SER A 159 12.62 1.27 -19.24
CA SER A 159 11.72 2.44 -19.20
C SER A 159 11.63 2.96 -17.75
N ILE A 160 12.67 3.70 -17.35
CA ILE A 160 12.80 4.36 -16.03
C ILE A 160 12.91 5.88 -16.26
N GLU A 161 11.90 6.45 -16.85
CA GLU A 161 11.91 7.86 -17.23
C GLU A 161 11.86 8.76 -15.99
N ASN A 162 12.64 9.85 -15.99
CA ASN A 162 12.64 10.87 -14.93
C ASN A 162 11.48 11.87 -15.10
N GLU A 163 10.54 11.59 -15.98
CA GLU A 163 9.38 12.45 -16.19
C GLU A 163 8.43 12.40 -14.99
N HIS A 164 7.73 13.51 -14.76
CA HIS A 164 6.62 13.53 -13.84
C HIS A 164 5.57 12.55 -14.34
N GLY A 165 5.32 11.48 -13.57
CA GLY A 165 4.38 10.44 -13.99
C GLY A 165 3.01 11.02 -14.27
N ARG A 166 2.27 10.37 -15.16
CA ARG A 166 0.90 10.72 -15.53
C ARG A 166 -0.08 9.66 -15.04
N ILE A 167 -1.34 10.02 -14.93
CA ILE A 167 -2.42 9.13 -14.54
C ILE A 167 -3.06 8.59 -15.82
N ALA A 168 -3.10 7.29 -15.96
CA ALA A 168 -3.90 6.59 -16.96
C ALA A 168 -5.19 6.12 -16.29
N GLU A 169 -6.32 6.67 -16.68
CA GLU A 169 -7.63 6.22 -16.21
C GLU A 169 -8.17 5.07 -17.07
N ASP A 170 -9.17 4.38 -16.55
CA ASP A 170 -9.90 3.32 -17.25
C ASP A 170 -9.01 2.16 -17.74
N LEU A 171 -7.91 1.88 -17.02
CA LEU A 171 -7.10 0.70 -17.27
C LEU A 171 -7.84 -0.57 -16.79
N PRO A 172 -7.66 -1.71 -17.46
CA PRO A 172 -8.25 -2.97 -17.02
C PRO A 172 -7.66 -3.41 -15.68
N ILE A 173 -8.51 -3.89 -14.79
CA ILE A 173 -8.12 -4.35 -13.46
C ILE A 173 -8.60 -5.79 -13.27
N VAL A 174 -7.73 -6.64 -12.75
CA VAL A 174 -8.09 -8.01 -12.35
C VAL A 174 -7.81 -8.13 -10.85
N ARG A 175 -8.89 -8.29 -10.08
CA ARG A 175 -8.82 -8.51 -8.64
C ARG A 175 -8.94 -10.00 -8.33
N GLU A 176 -7.98 -10.54 -7.59
CA GLU A 176 -8.00 -11.92 -7.12
C GLU A 176 -8.81 -12.06 -5.83
N GLY A 177 -10.14 -12.14 -5.95
CA GLY A 177 -11.01 -12.51 -4.83
C GLY A 177 -11.62 -11.33 -4.07
N GLY A 178 -12.84 -11.50 -3.71
CA GLY A 178 -13.95 -10.62 -3.60
C GLY A 178 -14.33 -10.01 -2.26
N VAL A 179 -13.53 -10.00 -1.19
CA VAL A 179 -13.96 -9.39 0.08
C VAL A 179 -13.50 -7.95 0.18
N ARG A 180 -12.27 -7.66 -0.28
CA ARG A 180 -11.60 -6.37 -0.17
C ARG A 180 -11.13 -5.87 -1.52
N ALA A 181 -11.23 -4.57 -1.73
CA ALA A 181 -10.69 -3.90 -2.91
C ALA A 181 -9.79 -2.72 -2.52
N TRP A 182 -8.76 -2.53 -3.32
CA TRP A 182 -7.83 -1.41 -3.23
C TRP A 182 -8.14 -0.42 -4.34
N VAL A 183 -8.37 0.84 -3.99
CA VAL A 183 -8.65 1.91 -4.96
C VAL A 183 -7.63 3.01 -4.81
N SER A 184 -6.75 3.14 -5.79
CA SER A 184 -5.79 4.25 -5.84
C SER A 184 -6.53 5.55 -6.15
N ILE A 185 -6.43 6.56 -5.27
CA ILE A 185 -7.09 7.86 -5.46
C ILE A 185 -6.10 8.94 -5.89
N MET A 186 -4.82 8.72 -5.64
CA MET A 186 -3.76 9.64 -6.00
C MET A 186 -2.40 8.93 -6.08
N TYR A 187 -1.46 9.54 -6.75
CA TYR A 187 -0.10 9.05 -6.92
C TYR A 187 0.92 10.11 -6.55
N GLY A 188 2.11 9.68 -6.04
CA GLY A 188 3.20 10.56 -5.69
C GLY A 188 3.03 11.27 -4.35
N CYS A 189 4.06 12.02 -3.92
CA CYS A 189 4.06 12.72 -2.64
C CYS A 189 4.95 13.97 -2.68
N ASN A 190 4.43 15.09 -2.17
CA ASN A 190 5.15 16.37 -2.10
C ASN A 190 5.80 16.64 -0.73
N ASN A 191 5.76 15.69 0.21
CA ASN A 191 6.26 15.93 1.56
C ASN A 191 7.78 15.93 1.67
N PHE A 192 8.48 15.17 0.81
CA PHE A 192 9.94 15.09 0.82
C PHE A 192 10.54 14.87 2.22
N CYS A 193 9.90 14.00 3.03
CA CYS A 193 10.48 13.58 4.29
C CYS A 193 11.91 13.09 4.04
N SER A 194 12.88 13.50 4.87
CA SER A 194 14.30 13.32 4.56
C SER A 194 14.76 11.86 4.42
N TYR A 195 14.00 10.92 4.97
CA TYR A 195 14.25 9.47 4.90
C TYR A 195 13.50 8.77 3.75
N CYS A 196 12.57 9.46 3.07
CA CYS A 196 11.59 8.81 2.21
C CYS A 196 11.99 8.85 0.73
N ILE A 197 12.01 7.68 0.10
CA ILE A 197 12.32 7.53 -1.33
C ILE A 197 11.10 7.79 -2.25
N VAL A 198 9.88 7.83 -1.71
CA VAL A 198 8.64 7.89 -2.49
C VAL A 198 8.59 9.04 -3.50
N PRO A 199 8.92 10.30 -3.15
CA PRO A 199 8.90 11.40 -4.12
C PRO A 199 9.82 11.18 -5.34
N TYR A 200 10.88 10.41 -5.16
CA TYR A 200 11.88 10.15 -6.20
C TYR A 200 11.50 8.96 -7.11
N VAL A 201 10.64 8.06 -6.63
CA VAL A 201 10.23 6.87 -7.41
C VAL A 201 8.79 6.96 -7.92
N ARG A 202 7.89 7.68 -7.22
CA ARG A 202 6.49 7.88 -7.64
C ARG A 202 6.18 9.30 -8.12
N GLY A 203 7.14 10.23 -7.97
CA GLY A 203 7.01 11.60 -8.43
C GLY A 203 6.16 12.49 -7.52
N ARG A 204 5.69 13.61 -8.07
CA ARG A 204 4.85 14.59 -7.38
C ARG A 204 3.42 14.10 -7.19
N GLU A 205 2.71 14.70 -6.23
CA GLU A 205 1.29 14.43 -5.99
C GLU A 205 0.44 14.70 -7.23
N ARG A 206 -0.43 13.75 -7.53
CA ARG A 206 -1.40 13.79 -8.63
C ARG A 206 -2.66 13.07 -8.19
N SER A 207 -3.76 13.80 -8.05
CA SER A 207 -5.07 13.27 -7.68
C SER A 207 -5.82 12.78 -8.91
N ARG A 208 -6.50 11.64 -8.79
CA ARG A 208 -7.45 11.16 -9.80
C ARG A 208 -8.73 12.01 -9.76
N GLU A 209 -9.50 11.99 -10.85
CA GLU A 209 -10.79 12.68 -10.90
C GLU A 209 -11.79 12.05 -9.91
N PRO A 210 -12.51 12.87 -9.11
CA PRO A 210 -13.44 12.36 -8.09
C PRO A 210 -14.50 11.44 -8.67
N GLU A 211 -15.07 11.79 -9.82
CA GLU A 211 -16.14 11.05 -10.49
C GLU A 211 -15.68 9.63 -10.87
N LYS A 212 -14.44 9.49 -11.35
CA LYS A 212 -13.85 8.18 -11.70
C LYS A 212 -13.68 7.30 -10.48
N ILE A 213 -13.22 7.86 -9.37
CA ILE A 213 -13.05 7.12 -8.11
C ILE A 213 -14.42 6.69 -7.56
N ILE A 214 -15.41 7.59 -7.56
CA ILE A 214 -16.76 7.30 -7.08
C ILE A 214 -17.42 6.21 -7.92
N GLU A 215 -17.26 6.26 -9.25
CA GLU A 215 -17.78 5.25 -10.17
C GLU A 215 -17.13 3.88 -9.96
N GLU A 216 -15.80 3.83 -9.80
CA GLU A 216 -15.08 2.61 -9.46
C GLU A 216 -15.59 2.02 -8.12
N CYS A 217 -15.72 2.83 -7.08
CA CYS A 217 -16.24 2.38 -5.79
C CYS A 217 -17.69 1.87 -5.92
N ARG A 218 -18.53 2.52 -6.71
CA ARG A 218 -19.92 2.08 -6.97
C ARG A 218 -19.95 0.72 -7.65
N GLY A 219 -19.09 0.50 -8.64
CA GLY A 219 -18.95 -0.80 -9.31
C GLY A 219 -18.57 -1.89 -8.32
N LEU A 220 -17.57 -1.65 -7.47
CA LEU A 220 -17.11 -2.61 -6.47
C LEU A 220 -18.19 -2.96 -5.44
N ILE A 221 -18.95 -1.97 -4.97
CA ILE A 221 -20.06 -2.19 -4.04
C ILE A 221 -21.15 -3.03 -4.70
N ALA A 222 -21.47 -2.76 -5.97
CA ALA A 222 -22.46 -3.53 -6.75
C ALA A 222 -21.98 -4.97 -7.01
N GLU A 223 -20.67 -5.20 -7.16
CA GLU A 223 -20.05 -6.53 -7.27
C GLU A 223 -20.00 -7.30 -5.94
N GLY A 224 -20.37 -6.65 -4.81
CA GLY A 224 -20.46 -7.27 -3.49
C GLY A 224 -19.23 -7.17 -2.61
N TYR A 225 -18.24 -6.36 -2.97
CA TYR A 225 -17.09 -6.08 -2.10
C TYR A 225 -17.54 -5.45 -0.78
N LYS A 226 -16.99 -5.95 0.32
CA LYS A 226 -17.37 -5.56 1.70
C LYS A 226 -16.42 -4.55 2.33
N GLU A 227 -15.22 -4.43 1.80
CA GLU A 227 -14.25 -3.44 2.26
C GLU A 227 -13.57 -2.77 1.06
N ILE A 228 -13.62 -1.44 1.01
CA ILE A 228 -12.91 -0.62 0.03
C ILE A 228 -11.88 0.20 0.79
N THR A 229 -10.61 0.08 0.40
CA THR A 229 -9.52 0.88 0.98
C THR A 229 -8.95 1.84 -0.04
N LEU A 230 -9.07 3.14 0.23
CA LEU A 230 -8.52 4.20 -0.60
C LEU A 230 -7.01 4.31 -0.36
N LEU A 231 -6.26 4.29 -1.44
CA LEU A 231 -4.80 4.30 -1.44
C LEU A 231 -4.23 5.57 -2.07
N GLY A 232 -3.09 5.97 -1.53
CA GLY A 232 -2.23 7.03 -2.03
C GLY A 232 -0.93 7.05 -1.22
N GLN A 233 -0.04 7.97 -1.52
CA GLN A 233 1.18 8.17 -0.73
C GLN A 233 1.01 9.25 0.36
N ASN A 234 -0.06 10.04 0.26
CA ASN A 234 -0.56 10.97 1.26
C ASN A 234 -2.03 11.31 0.95
N VAL A 235 -2.95 10.43 1.30
CA VAL A 235 -4.38 10.59 0.95
C VAL A 235 -5.00 11.87 1.50
N ASN A 236 -4.48 12.40 2.60
CA ASN A 236 -5.00 13.64 3.21
C ASN A 236 -4.73 14.89 2.34
N SER A 237 -3.80 14.81 1.37
CA SER A 237 -3.55 15.89 0.42
C SER A 237 -4.34 15.76 -0.89
N TYR A 238 -5.19 14.74 -1.01
CA TYR A 238 -6.06 14.57 -2.18
C TYR A 238 -6.85 15.84 -2.47
N GLY A 239 -6.93 16.18 -3.74
CA GLY A 239 -7.66 17.34 -4.23
C GLY A 239 -6.86 18.63 -4.38
N LYS A 240 -5.71 18.77 -3.68
CA LYS A 240 -4.90 20.00 -3.71
C LYS A 240 -4.43 20.41 -5.12
N ASP A 241 -4.31 19.48 -6.04
CA ASP A 241 -3.89 19.69 -7.42
C ASP A 241 -5.06 19.71 -8.41
N LEU A 242 -6.32 19.57 -7.96
CA LEU A 242 -7.50 19.60 -8.81
C LEU A 242 -7.91 21.02 -9.23
N GLY A 243 -7.41 22.06 -8.54
CA GLY A 243 -7.77 23.45 -8.80
C GLY A 243 -9.17 23.85 -8.31
N THR A 244 -9.75 23.06 -7.41
CA THR A 244 -11.04 23.29 -6.76
C THR A 244 -10.87 23.20 -5.25
N ASP A 245 -11.92 23.53 -4.49
CA ASP A 245 -11.96 23.36 -3.03
C ASP A 245 -12.33 21.92 -2.60
N TYR A 246 -12.46 21.00 -3.55
CA TYR A 246 -12.79 19.59 -3.28
C TYR A 246 -11.59 18.86 -2.66
N ASP A 247 -11.78 18.34 -1.47
CA ASP A 247 -10.71 17.70 -0.71
C ASP A 247 -11.02 16.22 -0.38
N PHE A 248 -10.12 15.59 0.37
CA PHE A 248 -10.27 14.19 0.77
C PHE A 248 -11.52 13.93 1.62
N ALA A 249 -11.93 14.88 2.47
CA ALA A 249 -13.12 14.73 3.29
C ALA A 249 -14.39 14.75 2.41
N ASP A 250 -14.41 15.56 1.35
CA ASP A 250 -15.52 15.59 0.39
C ASP A 250 -15.60 14.27 -0.39
N LEU A 251 -14.46 13.71 -0.81
CA LEU A 251 -14.42 12.41 -1.47
C LEU A 251 -14.94 11.29 -0.57
N LEU A 252 -14.53 11.26 0.71
CA LEU A 252 -15.06 10.28 1.68
C LEU A 252 -16.56 10.38 1.83
N ALA A 253 -17.10 11.60 1.96
CA ALA A 253 -18.53 11.83 2.08
C ALA A 253 -19.29 11.39 0.82
N ALA A 254 -18.76 11.65 -0.37
CA ALA A 254 -19.35 11.25 -1.63
C ALA A 254 -19.40 9.71 -1.81
N ILE A 255 -18.33 9.00 -1.46
CA ILE A 255 -18.31 7.53 -1.50
C ILE A 255 -19.24 6.96 -0.44
N ASN A 256 -19.25 7.53 0.78
CA ASN A 256 -20.15 7.10 1.85
C ASN A 256 -21.65 7.22 1.49
N ALA A 257 -22.00 8.10 0.56
CA ALA A 257 -23.38 8.25 0.08
C ALA A 257 -23.85 7.12 -0.86
N ILE A 258 -22.96 6.23 -1.28
CA ILE A 258 -23.30 5.08 -2.12
C ILE A 258 -24.00 4.03 -1.24
N PRO A 259 -25.24 3.59 -1.58
CA PRO A 259 -25.93 2.58 -0.81
C PRO A 259 -25.21 1.22 -0.84
N GLY A 260 -25.18 0.50 0.28
CA GLY A 260 -24.57 -0.83 0.37
C GLY A 260 -24.20 -1.21 1.81
N ASP A 261 -23.70 -2.43 1.99
CA ASP A 261 -23.15 -2.91 3.26
C ASP A 261 -21.65 -3.15 3.09
N TYR A 262 -20.87 -2.11 3.37
CA TYR A 262 -19.42 -2.11 3.18
C TYR A 262 -18.73 -1.22 4.20
N TRP A 263 -17.44 -1.42 4.41
CA TRP A 263 -16.55 -0.49 5.09
C TRP A 263 -15.67 0.27 4.11
N LEU A 264 -15.57 1.57 4.32
CA LEU A 264 -14.64 2.45 3.62
C LEU A 264 -13.46 2.77 4.52
N ARG A 265 -12.25 2.45 4.06
CA ARG A 265 -10.99 2.70 4.75
C ARG A 265 -10.07 3.56 3.89
N PHE A 266 -9.03 4.07 4.50
CA PHE A 266 -7.92 4.71 3.79
C PHE A 266 -6.60 4.48 4.52
N MET A 267 -5.51 4.61 3.79
CA MET A 267 -4.15 4.45 4.31
C MET A 267 -3.24 5.59 3.84
N SER A 268 -2.05 5.71 4.48
CA SER A 268 -1.02 6.68 4.10
C SER A 268 -1.41 8.14 4.38
N SER A 269 -1.88 8.40 5.61
CA SER A 269 -2.12 9.76 6.10
C SER A 269 -0.84 10.46 6.52
N GLN A 270 -0.88 11.80 6.54
CA GLN A 270 0.20 12.63 7.05
C GLN A 270 -0.36 13.70 8.01
N PRO A 271 0.19 13.83 9.25
CA PRO A 271 -0.38 14.73 10.26
C PRO A 271 -0.56 16.17 9.80
N LYS A 272 0.36 16.72 9.01
CA LYS A 272 0.24 18.12 8.55
C LYS A 272 -1.00 18.38 7.69
N ASP A 273 -1.54 17.36 7.04
CA ASP A 273 -2.68 17.43 6.12
C ASP A 273 -3.97 16.86 6.73
N ALA A 274 -3.90 16.33 7.97
CA ALA A 274 -5.06 15.86 8.71
C ALA A 274 -5.80 17.06 9.33
N THR A 275 -7.05 17.29 8.91
CA THR A 275 -7.85 18.44 9.31
C THR A 275 -9.02 18.04 10.21
N ASN A 276 -9.56 18.99 10.98
CA ASN A 276 -10.78 18.78 11.75
C ASN A 276 -11.95 18.40 10.82
N LYS A 277 -12.07 19.00 9.62
CA LYS A 277 -13.07 18.63 8.60
C LYS A 277 -13.00 17.13 8.27
N LEU A 278 -11.78 16.56 8.15
CA LEU A 278 -11.62 15.13 7.92
C LEU A 278 -12.16 14.30 9.09
N PHE A 279 -11.82 14.66 10.33
CA PHE A 279 -12.26 13.91 11.51
C PHE A 279 -13.78 14.00 11.71
N ASP A 280 -14.37 15.19 11.51
CA ASP A 280 -15.81 15.38 11.56
C ASP A 280 -16.53 14.57 10.46
N THR A 281 -15.92 14.48 9.27
CA THR A 281 -16.46 13.66 8.18
C THR A 281 -16.39 12.18 8.52
N MET A 282 -15.24 11.70 9.03
CA MET A 282 -15.12 10.32 9.50
C MET A 282 -16.15 9.99 10.59
N ALA A 283 -16.40 10.93 11.52
CA ALA A 283 -17.37 10.74 12.62
C ALA A 283 -18.80 10.55 12.10
N ARG A 284 -19.25 11.40 11.16
CA ARG A 284 -20.63 11.39 10.64
C ARG A 284 -20.91 10.33 9.58
N CYS A 285 -19.88 9.85 8.87
CA CYS A 285 -20.02 8.89 7.78
C CYS A 285 -20.11 7.46 8.29
N GLU A 286 -21.21 6.78 8.05
CA GLU A 286 -21.51 5.45 8.60
C GLU A 286 -20.57 4.36 8.05
N HIS A 287 -20.31 4.38 6.74
CA HIS A 287 -19.44 3.37 6.09
C HIS A 287 -17.95 3.62 6.35
N VAL A 288 -17.56 4.85 6.73
CA VAL A 288 -16.15 5.16 7.04
C VAL A 288 -15.76 4.52 8.35
N ALA A 289 -14.87 3.55 8.29
CA ALA A 289 -14.38 2.84 9.46
C ALA A 289 -13.71 3.79 10.47
N LYS A 290 -14.04 3.63 11.75
CA LYS A 290 -13.49 4.46 12.83
C LYS A 290 -12.08 4.01 13.20
N GLN A 291 -11.22 3.98 12.18
CA GLN A 291 -9.80 3.68 12.27
C GLN A 291 -9.00 4.81 11.62
N LEU A 292 -8.07 5.38 12.36
CA LEU A 292 -7.15 6.40 11.87
C LEU A 292 -5.72 5.89 11.94
N HIS A 293 -5.08 5.73 10.77
CA HIS A 293 -3.64 5.51 10.69
C HIS A 293 -2.95 6.85 10.44
N LEU A 294 -2.24 7.38 11.44
CA LEU A 294 -1.63 8.71 11.38
C LEU A 294 -0.15 8.66 11.83
N PRO A 295 0.78 8.43 10.89
CA PRO A 295 2.20 8.26 11.17
C PRO A 295 2.87 9.46 11.84
N VAL A 296 3.22 9.36 13.12
CA VAL A 296 3.93 10.42 13.85
C VAL A 296 5.43 10.43 13.60
N GLN A 297 6.01 9.26 13.39
CA GLN A 297 7.41 8.97 13.13
C GLN A 297 8.35 9.15 14.32
N SER A 298 8.26 10.24 15.11
CA SER A 298 9.05 10.50 16.31
C SER A 298 8.26 11.36 17.32
N GLY A 299 8.54 11.20 18.60
CA GLY A 299 8.02 12.04 19.69
C GLY A 299 8.88 13.24 20.02
N CYS A 300 10.01 13.44 19.34
CA CYS A 300 10.94 14.55 19.56
C CYS A 300 10.85 15.58 18.43
N ASP A 301 10.60 16.84 18.77
CA ASP A 301 10.44 17.94 17.80
C ASP A 301 11.71 18.18 16.96
N ARG A 302 12.91 18.03 17.56
CA ARG A 302 14.18 18.17 16.83
C ARG A 302 14.30 17.07 15.76
N VAL A 303 13.96 15.84 16.11
CA VAL A 303 14.01 14.69 15.19
C VAL A 303 12.94 14.86 14.09
N LEU A 304 11.72 15.27 14.43
CA LEU A 304 10.68 15.60 13.46
C LEU A 304 11.14 16.65 12.45
N LYS A 305 11.78 17.72 12.92
CA LYS A 305 12.37 18.76 12.05
C LYS A 305 13.46 18.18 11.14
N ALA A 306 14.36 17.35 11.66
CA ALA A 306 15.40 16.69 10.88
C ALA A 306 14.80 15.71 9.84
N MET A 307 13.68 15.08 10.16
CA MET A 307 12.89 14.24 9.24
C MET A 307 12.11 15.04 8.17
N ASN A 308 12.19 16.37 8.18
CA ASN A 308 11.36 17.27 7.36
C ASN A 308 9.86 17.07 7.59
N ARG A 309 9.45 16.96 8.87
CA ARG A 309 8.05 16.83 9.30
C ARG A 309 7.60 18.16 9.90
N PRO A 310 6.73 18.95 9.20
CA PRO A 310 6.40 20.33 9.59
C PRO A 310 5.27 20.40 10.66
N TYR A 311 5.40 19.64 11.73
CA TYR A 311 4.54 19.69 12.90
C TYR A 311 5.35 19.34 14.16
N THR A 312 4.82 19.70 15.31
CA THR A 312 5.40 19.38 16.62
C THR A 312 4.63 18.25 17.29
N ARG A 313 5.26 17.63 18.29
CA ARG A 313 4.61 16.66 19.17
C ARG A 313 3.33 17.23 19.78
N ALA A 314 3.38 18.45 20.33
CA ALA A 314 2.21 19.08 20.93
C ALA A 314 1.04 19.21 19.93
N LYS A 315 1.32 19.61 18.69
CA LYS A 315 0.29 19.72 17.66
C LYS A 315 -0.29 18.36 17.28
N TYR A 316 0.52 17.32 17.26
CA TYR A 316 0.05 15.94 17.03
C TYR A 316 -0.86 15.47 18.19
N GLU A 317 -0.46 15.68 19.45
CA GLU A 317 -1.27 15.33 20.63
C GLU A 317 -2.64 16.06 20.62
N GLU A 318 -2.64 17.35 20.29
CA GLU A 318 -3.87 18.17 20.14
C GLU A 318 -4.80 17.59 19.05
N MET A 319 -4.25 17.21 17.91
CA MET A 319 -4.98 16.62 16.80
C MET A 319 -5.63 15.28 17.20
N ILE A 320 -4.88 14.41 17.89
CA ILE A 320 -5.42 13.14 18.39
C ILE A 320 -6.51 13.37 19.46
N ALA A 321 -6.34 14.34 20.35
CA ALA A 321 -7.36 14.69 21.33
C ALA A 321 -8.67 15.11 20.64
N TYR A 322 -8.57 15.95 19.61
CA TYR A 322 -9.74 16.35 18.83
C TYR A 322 -10.39 15.14 18.12
N ALA A 323 -9.61 14.33 17.41
CA ALA A 323 -10.14 13.16 16.72
C ALA A 323 -10.86 12.19 17.67
N ARG A 324 -10.33 11.97 18.88
CA ARG A 324 -10.97 11.15 19.91
C ARG A 324 -12.24 11.78 20.50
N SER A 325 -12.31 13.11 20.55
CA SER A 325 -13.51 13.81 21.04
C SER A 325 -14.71 13.65 20.11
N VAL A 326 -14.47 13.64 18.78
CA VAL A 326 -15.51 13.48 17.75
C VAL A 326 -15.77 12.02 17.39
N MET A 327 -14.80 11.12 17.63
CA MET A 327 -14.91 9.67 17.40
C MET A 327 -14.51 8.87 18.66
N PRO A 328 -15.36 8.83 19.70
CA PRO A 328 -15.07 8.03 20.88
C PRO A 328 -14.85 6.55 20.54
N GLY A 329 -13.76 5.98 21.03
CA GLY A 329 -13.44 4.56 20.79
C GLY A 329 -12.80 4.26 19.44
N MET A 330 -12.46 5.27 18.63
CA MET A 330 -11.71 5.06 17.38
C MET A 330 -10.40 4.27 17.62
N VAL A 331 -10.03 3.47 16.65
CA VAL A 331 -8.74 2.79 16.64
C VAL A 331 -7.69 3.71 16.01
N LEU A 332 -6.62 3.98 16.76
CA LEU A 332 -5.50 4.83 16.32
C LEU A 332 -4.25 3.98 16.10
N THR A 333 -3.68 4.05 14.92
CA THR A 333 -2.40 3.39 14.58
C THR A 333 -1.40 4.40 14.03
N SER A 334 -0.10 4.09 14.11
CA SER A 334 0.94 4.99 13.67
C SER A 334 2.19 4.24 13.22
N ASP A 335 3.08 4.94 12.51
CA ASP A 335 4.45 4.50 12.24
C ASP A 335 5.41 5.28 13.13
N VAL A 336 6.47 4.60 13.59
CA VAL A 336 7.56 5.17 14.37
C VAL A 336 8.90 4.66 13.86
N ILE A 337 9.84 5.58 13.69
CA ILE A 337 11.23 5.28 13.32
C ILE A 337 12.12 5.67 14.49
N ILE A 338 12.87 4.72 15.03
CA ILE A 338 13.89 4.90 16.07
C ILE A 338 15.29 4.90 15.44
N GLY A 339 16.21 5.63 16.04
CA GLY A 339 17.61 5.69 15.61
C GLY A 339 17.77 6.46 14.30
N PHE A 340 16.99 7.51 14.10
CA PHE A 340 17.20 8.46 13.01
C PHE A 340 18.60 9.09 13.14
N PRO A 341 19.33 9.42 12.05
CA PRO A 341 20.68 9.94 12.13
C PRO A 341 20.82 11.14 13.10
N GLY A 342 21.72 11.01 14.06
CA GLY A 342 21.95 11.98 15.11
C GLY A 342 20.87 12.06 16.20
N GLU A 343 19.94 11.09 16.26
CA GLU A 343 19.01 10.94 17.39
C GLU A 343 19.78 10.47 18.62
N THR A 344 19.49 11.04 19.80
CA THR A 344 20.05 10.62 21.08
C THR A 344 19.08 9.68 21.81
N GLU A 345 19.58 8.98 22.86
CA GLU A 345 18.72 8.13 23.70
C GLU A 345 17.58 8.93 24.34
N ASP A 346 17.88 10.10 24.91
CA ASP A 346 16.85 10.96 25.52
C ASP A 346 15.76 11.35 24.53
N GLU A 347 16.11 11.58 23.27
CA GLU A 347 15.14 11.90 22.21
C GLU A 347 14.32 10.68 21.79
N ALA A 348 14.94 9.51 21.73
CA ALA A 348 14.23 8.27 21.50
C ALA A 348 13.25 7.96 22.66
N MET A 349 13.63 8.24 23.90
CA MET A 349 12.74 8.08 25.06
C MET A 349 11.57 9.08 25.06
N GLN A 350 11.68 10.25 24.44
CA GLN A 350 10.53 11.14 24.21
C GLN A 350 9.50 10.47 23.27
N THR A 351 9.94 9.62 22.34
CA THR A 351 9.04 8.85 21.49
C THR A 351 8.33 7.75 22.29
N VAL A 352 9.03 7.08 23.20
CA VAL A 352 8.41 6.10 24.12
C VAL A 352 7.35 6.78 25.01
N ASP A 353 7.67 7.92 25.62
CA ASP A 353 6.73 8.71 26.42
C ASP A 353 5.49 9.16 25.62
N LEU A 354 5.66 9.57 24.35
CA LEU A 354 4.54 9.87 23.47
C LEU A 354 3.64 8.64 23.26
N VAL A 355 4.22 7.46 23.05
CA VAL A 355 3.47 6.21 22.84
C VAL A 355 2.70 5.85 24.10
N GLU A 356 3.31 5.95 25.29
CA GLU A 356 2.67 5.70 26.56
C GLU A 356 1.51 6.67 26.84
N LYS A 357 1.66 7.96 26.51
CA LYS A 357 0.61 8.96 26.66
C LYS A 357 -0.50 8.81 25.63
N THR A 358 -0.14 8.61 24.38
CA THR A 358 -1.10 8.54 23.27
C THR A 358 -1.90 7.25 23.29
N GLN A 359 -1.34 6.15 23.83
CA GLN A 359 -2.02 4.86 23.90
C GLN A 359 -2.49 4.41 22.50
N PHE A 360 -1.56 4.21 21.58
CA PHE A 360 -1.87 3.70 20.25
C PHE A 360 -2.44 2.28 20.33
N ASP A 361 -3.31 1.93 19.40
CA ASP A 361 -3.90 0.60 19.29
C ASP A 361 -2.93 -0.39 18.65
N ALA A 362 -2.11 0.08 17.72
CA ALA A 362 -0.96 -0.63 17.18
C ALA A 362 0.05 0.36 16.60
N LEU A 363 1.32 -0.03 16.58
CA LEU A 363 2.40 0.69 15.92
C LEU A 363 3.10 -0.21 14.90
N PHE A 364 3.50 0.39 13.79
CA PHE A 364 4.52 -0.15 12.91
C PHE A 364 5.84 0.51 13.27
N THR A 365 6.74 -0.26 13.85
CA THR A 365 8.00 0.23 14.43
C THR A 365 9.18 -0.18 13.57
N PHE A 366 10.10 0.75 13.36
CA PHE A 366 11.27 0.54 12.52
C PHE A 366 12.51 1.15 13.17
N ILE A 367 13.65 0.47 13.03
CA ILE A 367 14.95 1.12 13.18
C ILE A 367 15.28 1.78 11.85
N PHE A 368 15.75 3.02 11.87
CA PHE A 368 16.14 3.75 10.66
C PHE A 368 17.05 2.91 9.77
N SER A 369 16.74 2.88 8.50
CA SER A 369 17.53 2.23 7.46
C SER A 369 17.73 3.21 6.29
N PRO A 370 18.96 3.59 5.95
CA PRO A 370 19.24 4.58 4.92
C PRO A 370 18.78 4.09 3.56
N ARG A 371 18.11 4.98 2.80
CA ARG A 371 17.69 4.71 1.43
C ARG A 371 18.55 5.51 0.46
N PRO A 372 19.31 4.87 -0.45
CA PRO A 372 20.12 5.58 -1.44
C PRO A 372 19.31 6.65 -2.18
N GLY A 373 19.87 7.84 -2.30
CA GLY A 373 19.22 8.97 -2.97
C GLY A 373 18.41 9.89 -2.04
N THR A 374 18.15 9.49 -0.78
CA THR A 374 17.46 10.34 0.19
C THR A 374 18.43 11.25 0.95
N PRO A 375 17.97 12.44 1.44
CA PRO A 375 18.81 13.31 2.28
C PRO A 375 19.34 12.61 3.53
N ALA A 376 18.50 11.85 4.24
CA ALA A 376 18.89 11.18 5.49
C ALA A 376 19.97 10.10 5.28
N ALA A 377 20.10 9.52 4.09
CA ALA A 377 21.17 8.57 3.79
C ALA A 377 22.58 9.22 3.74
N LYS A 378 22.64 10.55 3.73
CA LYS A 378 23.88 11.34 3.70
C LYS A 378 24.20 12.00 5.04
N MET A 379 23.31 11.87 6.02
CA MET A 379 23.50 12.42 7.37
C MET A 379 24.51 11.58 8.14
N ASP A 380 25.27 12.23 8.99
CA ASP A 380 26.15 11.54 9.93
C ASP A 380 25.32 10.77 10.97
N ASP A 381 25.68 9.53 11.21
CA ASP A 381 24.96 8.62 12.09
C ASP A 381 25.93 7.92 13.04
N PRO A 382 26.32 8.63 14.14
CA PRO A 382 27.33 8.15 15.05
C PRO A 382 26.87 7.02 15.99
N VAL A 383 25.55 6.79 16.08
CA VAL A 383 24.98 5.81 17.00
C VAL A 383 25.02 4.41 16.39
N SER A 384 25.53 3.45 17.14
CA SER A 384 25.63 2.06 16.69
C SER A 384 24.25 1.40 16.52
N ARG A 385 24.20 0.36 15.71
CA ARG A 385 22.95 -0.40 15.51
C ARG A 385 22.51 -1.09 16.80
N GLU A 386 23.45 -1.53 17.61
CA GLU A 386 23.23 -2.19 18.91
C GLU A 386 22.55 -1.25 19.90
N GLU A 387 22.99 0.01 19.99
CA GLU A 387 22.36 1.03 20.83
C GLU A 387 20.93 1.33 20.35
N LYS A 388 20.75 1.51 19.05
CA LYS A 388 19.41 1.71 18.46
C LYS A 388 18.48 0.52 18.71
N GLN A 389 19.01 -0.69 18.74
CA GLN A 389 18.25 -1.89 19.04
C GLN A 389 17.73 -1.87 20.49
N VAL A 390 18.51 -1.41 21.46
CA VAL A 390 18.08 -1.27 22.86
C VAL A 390 16.93 -0.25 22.97
N TRP A 391 17.02 0.89 22.29
CA TRP A 391 15.92 1.88 22.26
C TRP A 391 14.66 1.33 21.60
N PHE A 392 14.83 0.59 20.50
CA PHE A 392 13.74 -0.04 19.79
C PHE A 392 13.00 -1.08 20.65
N GLU A 393 13.72 -1.87 21.45
CA GLU A 393 13.13 -2.86 22.37
C GLU A 393 12.27 -2.15 23.43
N LYS A 394 12.76 -1.05 24.04
CA LYS A 394 11.97 -0.24 24.98
C LYS A 394 10.65 0.25 24.35
N LEU A 395 10.68 0.71 23.08
CA LEU A 395 9.49 1.16 22.35
C LEU A 395 8.51 0.00 22.11
N VAL A 396 9.03 -1.16 21.69
CA VAL A 396 8.21 -2.35 21.39
C VAL A 396 7.56 -2.88 22.66
N ASP A 397 8.29 -2.93 23.79
CA ASP A 397 7.77 -3.38 25.09
C ASP A 397 6.63 -2.47 25.58
N ALA A 398 6.80 -1.14 25.49
CA ALA A 398 5.75 -0.18 25.84
C ALA A 398 4.50 -0.39 24.98
N GLN A 399 4.65 -0.54 23.65
CA GLN A 399 3.50 -0.76 22.77
C GLN A 399 2.83 -2.11 22.99
N ASN A 400 3.60 -3.17 23.25
CA ASN A 400 3.05 -4.50 23.50
C ASN A 400 2.19 -4.52 24.75
N ALA A 401 2.62 -3.83 25.82
CA ALA A 401 1.82 -3.69 27.04
C ALA A 401 0.50 -2.95 26.78
N ILE A 402 0.54 -1.86 25.99
CA ILE A 402 -0.65 -1.11 25.60
C ILE A 402 -1.60 -1.98 24.76
N SER A 403 -1.07 -2.67 23.74
CA SER A 403 -1.85 -3.52 22.84
C SER A 403 -2.55 -4.65 23.60
N ALA A 404 -1.83 -5.35 24.50
CA ALA A 404 -2.40 -6.41 25.33
C ALA A 404 -3.55 -5.89 26.20
N LYS A 405 -3.36 -4.76 26.88
CA LYS A 405 -4.41 -4.11 27.69
C LYS A 405 -5.65 -3.74 26.87
N LYS A 406 -5.45 -3.14 25.67
CA LYS A 406 -6.54 -2.76 24.78
C LYS A 406 -7.27 -3.97 24.22
N HIS A 407 -6.58 -5.05 23.87
CA HIS A 407 -7.20 -6.27 23.40
C HIS A 407 -8.00 -6.95 24.52
N ALA A 408 -7.46 -7.04 25.74
CA ALA A 408 -8.17 -7.60 26.88
C ALA A 408 -9.50 -6.88 27.16
N ALA A 409 -9.60 -5.58 26.89
CA ALA A 409 -10.84 -4.80 27.04
C ALA A 409 -11.97 -5.20 26.06
N TYR A 410 -11.68 -6.03 25.06
CA TYR A 410 -12.69 -6.60 24.17
C TYR A 410 -13.33 -7.89 24.71
N ILE A 411 -12.72 -8.57 25.67
CA ILE A 411 -13.23 -9.82 26.23
C ILE A 411 -14.65 -9.60 26.79
N GLY A 412 -15.56 -10.47 26.41
CA GLY A 412 -16.98 -10.40 26.77
C GLY A 412 -17.84 -9.50 25.87
N ARG A 413 -17.24 -8.70 24.98
CA ARG A 413 -17.97 -7.86 24.02
C ARG A 413 -18.39 -8.65 22.80
N THR A 414 -19.54 -8.26 22.22
CA THR A 414 -19.95 -8.66 20.87
C THR A 414 -19.64 -7.53 19.92
N VAL A 415 -18.91 -7.84 18.84
CA VAL A 415 -18.45 -6.86 17.84
C VAL A 415 -18.83 -7.29 16.43
N LYS A 416 -19.15 -6.31 15.56
CA LYS A 416 -19.30 -6.56 14.12
C LYS A 416 -17.92 -6.84 13.53
N VAL A 417 -17.80 -7.89 12.72
CA VAL A 417 -16.57 -8.29 12.04
C VAL A 417 -16.84 -8.59 10.58
N LEU A 418 -15.85 -8.37 9.73
CA LEU A 418 -15.83 -8.88 8.37
C LEU A 418 -15.01 -10.17 8.37
N VAL A 419 -15.61 -11.28 7.99
CA VAL A 419 -14.92 -12.56 7.85
C VAL A 419 -14.19 -12.56 6.51
N ASP A 420 -12.86 -12.44 6.55
CA ASP A 420 -12.07 -12.16 5.35
C ASP A 420 -11.24 -13.35 4.85
N GLY A 421 -11.28 -14.48 5.55
CA GLY A 421 -10.59 -15.68 5.11
C GLY A 421 -10.55 -16.81 6.14
N GLU A 422 -9.75 -17.82 5.82
CA GLU A 422 -9.41 -18.89 6.73
C GLU A 422 -8.27 -18.47 7.67
N SER A 423 -8.28 -18.97 8.88
CA SER A 423 -7.19 -18.83 9.86
C SER A 423 -6.25 -20.03 9.76
N ASP A 424 -5.00 -19.82 10.12
CA ASP A 424 -3.99 -20.88 10.33
C ASP A 424 -4.12 -21.59 11.69
N ASP A 425 -5.09 -21.19 12.52
CA ASP A 425 -5.38 -21.77 13.84
C ASP A 425 -6.55 -22.76 13.72
N GLU A 426 -6.28 -24.06 13.88
CA GLU A 426 -7.30 -25.12 13.78
C GLU A 426 -8.44 -24.96 14.78
N ALA A 427 -8.16 -24.40 15.97
CA ALA A 427 -9.18 -24.18 17.00
C ALA A 427 -10.10 -22.98 16.66
N PHE A 428 -9.64 -22.08 15.80
CA PHE A 428 -10.33 -20.87 15.35
C PHE A 428 -10.18 -20.72 13.82
N PRO A 429 -10.92 -21.52 13.04
CA PRO A 429 -10.67 -21.71 11.61
C PRO A 429 -10.98 -20.48 10.73
N LEU A 430 -11.62 -19.46 11.27
CA LEU A 430 -11.93 -18.23 10.54
C LEU A 430 -11.06 -17.06 10.96
N ALA A 431 -10.55 -16.31 9.97
CA ALA A 431 -9.97 -15.01 10.17
C ALA A 431 -10.99 -13.93 9.83
N ALA A 432 -11.11 -12.95 10.72
CA ALA A 432 -12.01 -11.81 10.55
C ALA A 432 -11.35 -10.52 11.03
N ARG A 433 -11.95 -9.38 10.66
CA ARG A 433 -11.49 -8.06 11.10
C ARG A 433 -12.63 -7.27 11.71
N THR A 434 -12.35 -6.56 12.80
CA THR A 434 -13.28 -5.56 13.34
C THR A 434 -13.29 -4.31 12.45
N GLU A 435 -14.24 -3.41 12.68
CA GLU A 435 -14.23 -2.07 12.07
C GLU A 435 -12.90 -1.34 12.28
N GLY A 436 -12.28 -1.45 13.46
CA GLY A 436 -10.95 -0.91 13.75
C GLY A 436 -9.78 -1.73 13.17
N ASN A 437 -10.05 -2.69 12.27
CA ASN A 437 -9.06 -3.55 11.60
C ASN A 437 -8.26 -4.48 12.55
N ARG A 438 -8.81 -4.80 13.72
CA ARG A 438 -8.19 -5.80 14.62
C ARG A 438 -8.45 -7.20 14.10
N LEU A 439 -7.42 -8.03 14.10
CA LEU A 439 -7.56 -9.45 13.78
C LEU A 439 -8.43 -10.15 14.83
N VAL A 440 -9.43 -10.88 14.36
CA VAL A 440 -10.24 -11.79 15.18
C VAL A 440 -10.11 -13.18 14.56
N ARG A 441 -9.60 -14.12 15.35
CA ARG A 441 -9.66 -15.55 15.04
C ARG A 441 -10.91 -16.11 15.69
N MET A 442 -11.76 -16.79 14.91
CA MET A 442 -13.06 -17.14 15.43
C MET A 442 -13.53 -18.54 15.01
N LYS A 443 -14.34 -19.14 15.87
CA LYS A 443 -15.10 -20.35 15.57
C LYS A 443 -16.32 -19.96 14.73
N GLY A 444 -16.62 -20.74 13.70
CA GLY A 444 -17.78 -20.55 12.86
C GLY A 444 -17.72 -21.36 11.58
N ASP A 445 -18.75 -21.27 10.76
CA ASP A 445 -18.82 -21.94 9.45
C ASP A 445 -18.03 -21.14 8.41
N LYS A 446 -17.26 -21.85 7.57
CA LYS A 446 -16.52 -21.26 6.43
C LYS A 446 -17.43 -20.54 5.41
N ALA A 447 -18.72 -20.87 5.36
CA ALA A 447 -19.70 -20.17 4.53
C ALA A 447 -19.84 -18.67 4.89
N LEU A 448 -19.38 -18.25 6.06
CA LEU A 448 -19.35 -16.84 6.47
C LEU A 448 -18.24 -16.01 5.81
N ILE A 449 -17.28 -16.64 5.16
CA ILE A 449 -16.21 -15.91 4.47
C ILE A 449 -16.81 -15.00 3.40
N GLY A 450 -16.45 -13.73 3.45
CA GLY A 450 -17.01 -12.69 2.55
C GLY A 450 -18.23 -11.97 3.11
N THR A 451 -18.63 -12.25 4.36
CA THR A 451 -19.80 -11.61 4.98
C THR A 451 -19.45 -10.87 6.27
N PHE A 452 -20.31 -9.95 6.67
CA PHE A 452 -20.28 -9.42 8.02
C PHE A 452 -20.97 -10.39 8.98
N ALA A 453 -20.38 -10.55 10.17
CA ALA A 453 -20.91 -11.35 11.25
C ALA A 453 -20.79 -10.63 12.59
N LYS A 454 -21.47 -11.12 13.63
CA LYS A 454 -21.26 -10.71 15.01
C LYS A 454 -20.38 -11.75 15.70
N ALA A 455 -19.29 -11.32 16.32
CA ALA A 455 -18.39 -12.17 17.08
C ALA A 455 -18.39 -11.79 18.56
N LYS A 456 -18.64 -12.75 19.45
CA LYS A 456 -18.43 -12.59 20.89
C LYS A 456 -16.98 -12.92 21.19
N ILE A 457 -16.26 -11.94 21.71
CA ILE A 457 -14.85 -12.09 22.06
C ILE A 457 -14.73 -12.85 23.39
N THR A 458 -14.02 -13.96 23.39
CA THR A 458 -13.86 -14.84 24.53
C THR A 458 -12.47 -14.77 25.13
N ASP A 459 -11.45 -14.42 24.31
CA ASP A 459 -10.05 -14.32 24.74
C ASP A 459 -9.28 -13.33 23.86
N SER A 460 -8.05 -12.98 24.27
CA SER A 460 -7.16 -12.10 23.52
C SER A 460 -5.69 -12.31 23.85
N ASN A 461 -4.82 -12.00 22.90
CA ASN A 461 -3.40 -11.78 23.14
C ASN A 461 -2.95 -10.42 22.59
N THR A 462 -1.65 -10.15 22.59
CA THR A 462 -1.09 -8.87 22.07
C THR A 462 -1.44 -8.63 20.59
N TRP A 463 -1.68 -9.68 19.79
CA TRP A 463 -1.77 -9.61 18.34
C TRP A 463 -3.15 -9.86 17.76
N ALA A 464 -4.01 -10.60 18.50
CA ALA A 464 -5.32 -11.02 18.01
C ALA A 464 -6.35 -11.10 19.15
N LEU A 465 -7.61 -10.98 18.74
CA LEU A 465 -8.78 -11.35 19.53
C LEU A 465 -9.22 -12.76 19.16
N TYR A 466 -9.83 -13.47 20.08
CA TYR A 466 -10.40 -14.79 19.86
C TYR A 466 -11.87 -14.77 20.21
N GLY A 467 -12.69 -15.44 19.43
CA GLY A 467 -14.14 -15.40 19.65
C GLY A 467 -14.90 -16.49 18.92
N GLU A 468 -16.19 -16.38 18.99
CA GLU A 468 -17.14 -17.26 18.31
C GLU A 468 -18.28 -16.45 17.69
N VAL A 469 -18.85 -16.97 16.61
CA VAL A 469 -20.03 -16.37 15.97
C VAL A 469 -21.21 -16.40 16.93
N VAL A 470 -21.94 -15.31 17.00
CA VAL A 470 -23.21 -15.20 17.71
C VAL A 470 -24.32 -15.22 16.66
N GLU A 471 -25.20 -16.22 16.73
CA GLU A 471 -26.43 -16.24 15.96
C GLU A 471 -27.34 -15.11 16.44
N GLU A 472 -28.07 -14.49 15.49
CA GLU A 472 -29.03 -13.40 15.82
C GLU A 472 -30.27 -13.89 16.57
#